data_51325acc4e81b88d203886fb30c4a69b
#
_entry.id   51325acc4e81b88d203886fb30c4a69b
#
_cell.length_a   1.000
_cell.length_b   1.000
_cell.length_c   1.000
_cell.angle_alpha   90.00
_cell.angle_beta   90.00
_cell.angle_gamma   90.00
#
_symmetry.space_group_name_H-M   'P 1'
#
loop_
_entity.id
_entity.type
_entity.pdbx_description
1 polymer ?
#
loop_
_entity_poly.entity_id
_entity_poly.type
_entity_poly.pdbx_seq_one_letter_code
_entity_poly.pdbx_strand_id
1 'polypeptide(L)'
;MAYPDVYHANDNRYETMPYNRSGNTGLKLPAITLGLWHNFGDDRPLETQREILRTAFDHGVTHFDLANNYGPPQGSAEANFGRIMAKDFAPYRDEMIISSKAGWYMQDGPYGFGGSRKYLVASCDASLKRMGLDYVDIFYHHRPDPDTPIEETVAALDFLVRSGRALYVGVSSYSPELTRRAQKIARELGTPLTIHQPSYSMFNRWIEDELLATCADEGMGVIAFSALAQGLLTDRYLDGVPESSRLGAHKM
;
A
#
# COMPACT_ATOMS: atom_id res chain seq x y z
N MET A 1 -24.23 32.07 5.23
CA MET A 1 -24.02 30.71 4.70
C MET A 1 -22.54 30.45 4.84
N ALA A 2 -22.15 29.50 5.69
CA ALA A 2 -20.75 29.04 5.72
C ALA A 2 -20.48 28.35 4.38
N TYR A 3 -19.46 28.79 3.65
CA TYR A 3 -18.95 28.04 2.51
C TYR A 3 -18.58 26.63 2.98
N PRO A 4 -18.87 25.59 2.19
CA PRO A 4 -18.40 24.26 2.54
C PRO A 4 -16.88 24.33 2.77
N ASP A 5 -16.42 23.67 3.85
CA ASP A 5 -15.02 23.61 4.26
C ASP A 5 -14.15 23.04 3.13
N VAL A 6 -13.65 23.95 2.28
CA VAL A 6 -12.76 23.61 1.17
C VAL A 6 -11.36 23.41 1.73
N TYR A 7 -10.82 22.20 1.56
CA TYR A 7 -9.47 21.91 1.98
C TYR A 7 -8.44 22.59 1.06
N HIS A 8 -7.52 23.30 1.68
CA HIS A 8 -6.32 23.85 1.05
C HIS A 8 -5.11 23.25 1.73
N ALA A 9 -4.30 22.51 0.96
CA ALA A 9 -3.09 21.90 1.48
C ALA A 9 -2.08 22.97 1.90
N ASN A 10 -1.27 22.68 2.93
CA ASN A 10 -0.20 23.56 3.36
C ASN A 10 0.80 23.80 2.21
N ASP A 11 1.06 25.07 1.88
CA ASP A 11 1.98 25.44 0.80
C ASP A 11 3.41 24.98 1.07
N ASN A 12 3.82 24.90 2.34
CA ASN A 12 5.16 24.50 2.76
C ASN A 12 5.31 22.99 3.03
N ARG A 13 4.32 22.15 2.63
CA ARG A 13 4.28 20.71 2.94
C ARG A 13 5.50 19.93 2.52
N TYR A 14 6.25 20.40 1.53
CA TYR A 14 7.41 19.69 0.98
C TYR A 14 8.76 20.10 1.59
N GLU A 15 8.80 21.10 2.47
CA GLU A 15 10.05 21.66 2.97
C GLU A 15 10.83 20.72 3.89
N THR A 16 10.16 19.88 4.66
CA THR A 16 10.78 19.06 5.70
C THR A 16 10.78 17.55 5.42
N MET A 17 9.92 17.07 4.52
CA MET A 17 9.83 15.65 4.19
C MET A 17 10.94 15.25 3.21
N PRO A 18 11.81 14.30 3.57
CA PRO A 18 12.76 13.74 2.60
C PRO A 18 12.05 12.77 1.64
N TYR A 19 12.44 12.83 0.37
CA TYR A 19 11.93 11.95 -0.68
C TYR A 19 13.06 11.11 -1.26
N ASN A 20 12.88 9.78 -1.21
CA ASN A 20 13.85 8.80 -1.68
C ASN A 20 13.40 8.18 -3.01
N ARG A 21 14.34 7.95 -3.91
CA ARG A 21 14.08 7.23 -5.16
C ARG A 21 13.77 5.75 -4.87
N SER A 22 12.73 5.21 -5.50
CA SER A 22 12.41 3.78 -5.45
C SER A 22 13.28 3.02 -6.45
N GLY A 23 14.34 2.38 -5.96
CA GLY A 23 15.27 1.64 -6.80
C GLY A 23 15.81 2.46 -7.98
N ASN A 24 15.87 1.85 -9.16
CA ASN A 24 16.36 2.48 -10.38
C ASN A 24 15.24 3.15 -11.23
N THR A 25 14.16 3.57 -10.58
CA THR A 25 13.00 4.19 -11.27
C THR A 25 12.97 5.70 -11.11
N GLY A 26 12.08 6.38 -11.82
CA GLY A 26 11.80 7.81 -11.62
C GLY A 26 10.93 8.11 -10.40
N LEU A 27 10.34 7.08 -9.78
CA LEU A 27 9.42 7.22 -8.65
C LEU A 27 10.17 7.68 -7.40
N LYS A 28 9.70 8.74 -6.76
CA LYS A 28 10.19 9.23 -5.48
C LYS A 28 9.09 9.07 -4.44
N LEU A 29 9.43 8.44 -3.33
CA LEU A 29 8.53 8.23 -2.20
C LEU A 29 8.97 9.03 -0.99
N PRO A 30 8.03 9.56 -0.18
CA PRO A 30 8.38 10.19 1.08
C PRO A 30 9.00 9.16 2.02
N ALA A 31 9.84 9.61 2.94
CA ALA A 31 10.46 8.72 3.94
C ALA A 31 9.43 8.01 4.83
N ILE A 32 8.24 8.62 4.98
CA ILE A 32 7.11 8.06 5.71
C ILE A 32 5.90 7.95 4.78
N THR A 33 5.31 6.77 4.72
CA THR A 33 4.05 6.48 4.02
C THR A 33 2.92 6.28 5.01
N LEU A 34 1.74 6.80 4.73
CA LEU A 34 0.56 6.52 5.53
C LEU A 34 -0.12 5.23 5.06
N GLY A 35 -0.03 4.17 5.87
CA GLY A 35 -0.76 2.92 5.66
C GLY A 35 -2.19 3.00 6.19
N LEU A 36 -3.16 2.62 5.37
CA LEU A 36 -4.58 2.72 5.69
C LEU A 36 -5.20 1.38 6.15
N TRP A 37 -4.41 0.49 6.73
CA TRP A 37 -4.93 -0.79 7.21
C TRP A 37 -5.83 -0.63 8.43
N HIS A 38 -5.36 0.06 9.48
CA HIS A 38 -6.12 0.32 10.70
C HIS A 38 -6.64 1.75 10.72
N ASN A 39 -7.80 1.95 11.39
CA ASN A 39 -8.46 3.25 11.58
C ASN A 39 -9.10 3.86 10.32
N PHE A 40 -9.18 3.14 9.21
CA PHE A 40 -9.78 3.61 7.96
C PHE A 40 -11.00 2.78 7.51
N GLY A 41 -11.42 1.79 8.30
CA GLY A 41 -12.67 1.05 8.11
C GLY A 41 -13.91 1.83 8.54
N ASP A 42 -15.08 1.20 8.38
CA ASP A 42 -16.37 1.78 8.79
C ASP A 42 -16.58 1.77 10.32
N ASP A 43 -15.66 1.16 11.06
CA ASP A 43 -15.62 1.18 12.54
C ASP A 43 -15.04 2.49 13.11
N ARG A 44 -14.65 3.43 12.26
CA ARG A 44 -14.09 4.74 12.65
C ARG A 44 -14.82 5.89 11.96
N PRO A 45 -15.03 7.01 12.66
CA PRO A 45 -15.65 8.19 12.08
C PRO A 45 -14.90 8.68 10.83
N LEU A 46 -15.62 8.97 9.76
CA LEU A 46 -15.03 9.43 8.50
C LEU A 46 -14.27 10.76 8.69
N GLU A 47 -14.74 11.64 9.57
CA GLU A 47 -14.08 12.93 9.84
C GLU A 47 -12.70 12.74 10.48
N THR A 48 -12.56 11.79 11.42
CA THR A 48 -11.24 11.44 11.99
C THR A 48 -10.28 10.91 10.90
N GLN A 49 -10.77 10.05 10.01
CA GLN A 49 -9.98 9.57 8.86
C GLN A 49 -9.54 10.72 7.97
N ARG A 50 -10.45 11.65 7.70
CA ARG A 50 -10.22 12.85 6.89
C ARG A 50 -9.15 13.75 7.52
N GLU A 51 -9.22 14.00 8.83
CA GLU A 51 -8.22 14.78 9.58
C GLU A 51 -6.83 14.14 9.52
N ILE A 52 -6.74 12.80 9.66
CA ILE A 52 -5.48 12.07 9.57
C ILE A 52 -4.87 12.23 8.17
N LEU A 53 -5.66 12.07 7.11
CA LEU A 53 -5.20 12.20 5.72
C LEU A 53 -4.72 13.63 5.41
N ARG A 54 -5.48 14.65 5.83
CA ARG A 54 -5.10 16.07 5.66
C ARG A 54 -3.80 16.37 6.40
N THR A 55 -3.71 15.99 7.68
CA THR A 55 -2.51 16.19 8.49
C THR A 55 -1.28 15.53 7.86
N ALA A 56 -1.42 14.29 7.38
CA ALA A 56 -0.32 13.60 6.72
C ALA A 56 0.13 14.36 5.46
N PHE A 57 -0.80 14.75 4.60
CA PHE A 57 -0.48 15.47 3.36
C PHE A 57 0.13 16.85 3.63
N ASP A 58 -0.40 17.59 4.61
CA ASP A 58 0.13 18.90 5.05
C ASP A 58 1.57 18.83 5.61
N HIS A 59 2.04 17.64 5.97
CA HIS A 59 3.42 17.35 6.39
C HIS A 59 4.24 16.65 5.29
N GLY A 60 3.79 16.64 4.05
CA GLY A 60 4.54 16.10 2.92
C GLY A 60 4.46 14.58 2.74
N VAL A 61 3.57 13.90 3.45
CA VAL A 61 3.29 12.48 3.17
C VAL A 61 2.47 12.40 1.89
N THR A 62 3.13 12.11 0.78
CA THR A 62 2.48 12.01 -0.54
C THR A 62 2.06 10.58 -0.89
N HIS A 63 2.50 9.57 -0.16
CA HIS A 63 2.18 8.18 -0.43
C HIS A 63 1.16 7.63 0.57
N PHE A 64 0.02 7.15 0.04
CA PHE A 64 -1.09 6.54 0.77
C PHE A 64 -1.23 5.09 0.33
N ASP A 65 -1.06 4.17 1.28
CA ASP A 65 -0.92 2.74 1.01
C ASP A 65 -2.14 1.95 1.48
N LEU A 66 -2.92 1.45 0.54
CA LEU A 66 -4.15 0.69 0.74
C LEU A 66 -3.98 -0.78 0.36
N ALA A 67 -5.05 -1.56 0.52
CA ALA A 67 -5.25 -2.87 -0.07
C ALA A 67 -6.76 -3.16 -0.18
N ASN A 68 -7.12 -4.04 -1.11
CA ASN A 68 -8.52 -4.38 -1.35
C ASN A 68 -9.23 -4.93 -0.10
N ASN A 69 -8.51 -5.61 0.79
CA ASN A 69 -9.05 -6.24 2.00
C ASN A 69 -8.99 -5.36 3.26
N TYR A 70 -8.50 -4.11 3.17
CA TYR A 70 -8.45 -3.22 4.33
C TYR A 70 -9.84 -2.72 4.76
N GLY A 71 -10.04 -2.65 6.08
CA GLY A 71 -11.31 -2.28 6.72
C GLY A 71 -11.22 -2.39 8.24
N PRO A 72 -12.24 -2.86 8.95
CA PRO A 72 -13.46 -3.59 8.58
C PRO A 72 -14.60 -2.72 8.00
N PRO A 73 -15.54 -3.31 7.19
CA PRO A 73 -15.39 -4.55 6.44
C PRO A 73 -14.36 -4.43 5.30
N GLN A 74 -13.97 -5.56 4.67
CA GLN A 74 -13.05 -5.54 3.54
C GLN A 74 -13.53 -4.56 2.45
N GLY A 75 -12.59 -3.73 1.95
CA GLY A 75 -12.86 -2.70 0.95
C GLY A 75 -13.36 -1.38 1.49
N SER A 76 -13.75 -1.30 2.78
CA SER A 76 -14.24 -0.05 3.36
C SER A 76 -13.16 1.03 3.47
N ALA A 77 -11.91 0.66 3.72
CA ALA A 77 -10.81 1.62 3.74
C ALA A 77 -10.64 2.32 2.38
N GLU A 78 -10.70 1.59 1.28
CA GLU A 78 -10.66 2.17 -0.07
C GLU A 78 -11.90 3.03 -0.37
N ALA A 79 -13.09 2.59 0.04
CA ALA A 79 -14.32 3.36 -0.16
C ALA A 79 -14.32 4.67 0.66
N ASN A 80 -13.83 4.64 1.89
CA ASN A 80 -13.69 5.81 2.75
C ASN A 80 -12.64 6.78 2.20
N PHE A 81 -11.48 6.24 1.80
CA PHE A 81 -10.45 7.03 1.12
C PHE A 81 -11.00 7.70 -0.14
N GLY A 82 -11.73 6.98 -1.00
CA GLY A 82 -12.34 7.52 -2.22
C GLY A 82 -13.29 8.69 -1.94
N ARG A 83 -14.12 8.60 -0.89
CA ARG A 83 -15.01 9.71 -0.47
C ARG A 83 -14.23 10.96 -0.06
N ILE A 84 -13.13 10.76 0.68
CA ILE A 84 -12.27 11.86 1.14
C ILE A 84 -11.45 12.41 -0.03
N MET A 85 -10.93 11.53 -0.90
CA MET A 85 -10.20 11.91 -2.10
C MET A 85 -11.03 12.83 -3.00
N ALA A 86 -12.27 12.46 -3.29
CA ALA A 86 -13.17 13.27 -4.11
C ALA A 86 -13.50 14.64 -3.49
N LYS A 87 -13.56 14.71 -2.15
CA LYS A 87 -13.91 15.93 -1.44
C LYS A 87 -12.73 16.90 -1.26
N ASP A 88 -11.56 16.38 -0.89
CA ASP A 88 -10.44 17.19 -0.43
C ASP A 88 -9.22 17.14 -1.36
N PHE A 89 -8.96 16.00 -1.98
CA PHE A 89 -7.66 15.74 -2.64
C PHE A 89 -7.74 15.66 -4.16
N ALA A 90 -8.92 15.77 -4.77
CA ALA A 90 -9.05 15.76 -6.23
C ALA A 90 -8.11 16.75 -6.93
N PRO A 91 -7.93 18.03 -6.45
CA PRO A 91 -6.98 18.96 -7.04
C PRO A 91 -5.50 18.58 -6.90
N TYR A 92 -5.20 17.66 -5.98
CA TYR A 92 -3.83 17.23 -5.64
C TYR A 92 -3.48 15.83 -6.14
N ARG A 93 -4.35 15.20 -6.97
CA ARG A 93 -4.15 13.81 -7.43
C ARG A 93 -2.76 13.56 -8.02
N ASP A 94 -2.26 14.50 -8.80
CA ASP A 94 -0.96 14.38 -9.49
C ASP A 94 0.24 14.54 -8.54
N GLU A 95 0.03 15.03 -7.33
CA GLU A 95 1.05 15.14 -6.29
C GLU A 95 1.09 13.90 -5.39
N MET A 96 0.11 13.00 -5.50
CA MET A 96 -0.08 11.84 -4.63
C MET A 96 0.35 10.56 -5.31
N ILE A 97 0.94 9.67 -4.53
CA ILE A 97 1.15 8.26 -4.86
C ILE A 97 0.11 7.45 -4.11
N ILE A 98 -0.78 6.81 -4.85
CA ILE A 98 -1.82 5.97 -4.27
C ILE A 98 -1.51 4.53 -4.65
N SER A 99 -1.33 3.67 -3.66
CA SER A 99 -1.09 2.26 -3.87
C SER A 99 -2.22 1.39 -3.34
N SER A 100 -2.49 0.29 -4.04
CA SER A 100 -3.37 -0.77 -3.54
C SER A 100 -2.81 -2.15 -3.86
N LYS A 101 -3.41 -3.18 -3.29
CA LYS A 101 -2.90 -4.55 -3.31
C LYS A 101 -4.04 -5.55 -3.37
N ALA A 102 -3.77 -6.73 -3.96
CA ALA A 102 -4.64 -7.89 -3.86
C ALA A 102 -3.83 -9.17 -3.67
N GLY A 103 -4.40 -10.15 -2.96
CA GLY A 103 -3.75 -11.44 -2.66
C GLY A 103 -4.39 -12.13 -1.46
N TRP A 104 -4.83 -11.37 -0.46
CA TRP A 104 -5.53 -11.86 0.71
C TRP A 104 -7.01 -12.09 0.44
N TYR A 105 -7.65 -12.81 1.36
CA TYR A 105 -9.08 -13.11 1.31
C TYR A 105 -9.96 -11.86 1.27
N MET A 106 -10.87 -11.84 0.32
CA MET A 106 -11.88 -10.80 0.14
C MET A 106 -13.31 -11.35 0.26
N GLN A 107 -13.55 -12.56 -0.22
CA GLN A 107 -14.87 -13.18 -0.27
C GLN A 107 -14.75 -14.68 -0.43
N ASP A 108 -15.83 -15.41 -0.16
CA ASP A 108 -15.91 -16.84 -0.38
C ASP A 108 -15.85 -17.22 -1.86
N GLY A 109 -15.38 -18.43 -2.11
CA GLY A 109 -15.34 -19.03 -3.44
C GLY A 109 -13.93 -19.05 -4.06
N PRO A 110 -13.78 -19.66 -5.23
CA PRO A 110 -12.47 -19.98 -5.82
C PRO A 110 -11.68 -18.76 -6.31
N TYR A 111 -12.30 -17.59 -6.39
CA TYR A 111 -11.69 -16.34 -6.86
C TYR A 111 -11.75 -15.23 -5.81
N GLY A 112 -11.82 -15.59 -4.54
CA GLY A 112 -11.86 -14.64 -3.43
C GLY A 112 -10.49 -14.26 -2.86
N PHE A 113 -9.40 -14.90 -3.32
CA PHE A 113 -8.01 -14.66 -2.88
C PHE A 113 -7.01 -15.19 -3.91
N GLY A 114 -5.71 -15.00 -3.64
CA GLY A 114 -4.62 -15.62 -4.39
C GLY A 114 -3.99 -14.70 -5.45
N GLY A 115 -3.24 -15.32 -6.38
CA GLY A 115 -2.43 -14.63 -7.39
C GLY A 115 -2.94 -14.79 -8.82
N SER A 116 -4.10 -15.44 -9.03
CA SER A 116 -4.62 -15.67 -10.38
C SER A 116 -4.90 -14.37 -11.13
N ARG A 117 -4.69 -14.38 -12.44
CA ARG A 117 -5.01 -13.24 -13.32
C ARG A 117 -6.46 -12.77 -13.11
N LYS A 118 -7.40 -13.72 -13.00
CA LYS A 118 -8.81 -13.39 -12.79
C LYS A 118 -9.01 -12.59 -11.51
N TYR A 119 -8.40 -13.03 -10.41
CA TYR A 119 -8.56 -12.36 -9.12
C TYR A 119 -7.86 -11.01 -9.09
N LEU A 120 -6.61 -10.92 -9.57
CA LEU A 120 -5.84 -9.68 -9.54
C LEU A 120 -6.46 -8.57 -10.39
N VAL A 121 -6.90 -8.89 -11.61
CA VAL A 121 -7.54 -7.90 -12.50
C VAL A 121 -8.87 -7.45 -11.94
N ALA A 122 -9.73 -8.38 -11.52
CA ALA A 122 -11.04 -8.04 -10.94
C ALA A 122 -10.88 -7.24 -9.63
N SER A 123 -9.88 -7.56 -8.81
CA SER A 123 -9.58 -6.83 -7.57
C SER A 123 -9.11 -5.41 -7.86
N CYS A 124 -8.22 -5.21 -8.84
CA CYS A 124 -7.78 -3.87 -9.23
C CYS A 124 -8.96 -3.03 -9.72
N ASP A 125 -9.81 -3.56 -10.60
CA ASP A 125 -11.01 -2.87 -11.11
C ASP A 125 -11.97 -2.49 -9.96
N ALA A 126 -12.17 -3.40 -9.00
CA ALA A 126 -13.01 -3.14 -7.84
C ALA A 126 -12.40 -2.08 -6.90
N SER A 127 -11.07 -2.09 -6.71
CA SER A 127 -10.33 -1.09 -5.92
C SER A 127 -10.45 0.29 -6.56
N LEU A 128 -10.21 0.42 -7.85
CA LEU A 128 -10.38 1.68 -8.60
C LEU A 128 -11.80 2.23 -8.45
N LYS A 129 -12.82 1.35 -8.58
CA LYS A 129 -14.21 1.74 -8.41
C LYS A 129 -14.52 2.24 -6.99
N ARG A 130 -14.00 1.56 -5.94
CA ARG A 130 -14.19 1.98 -4.55
C ARG A 130 -13.54 3.33 -4.27
N MET A 131 -12.34 3.55 -4.79
CA MET A 131 -11.60 4.80 -4.62
C MET A 131 -12.06 5.93 -5.54
N GLY A 132 -12.83 5.64 -6.60
CA GLY A 132 -13.22 6.64 -7.59
C GLY A 132 -12.06 7.14 -8.43
N LEU A 133 -11.09 6.28 -8.73
CA LEU A 133 -9.86 6.59 -9.47
C LEU A 133 -9.83 5.87 -10.82
N ASP A 134 -9.20 6.48 -11.80
CA ASP A 134 -8.95 5.86 -13.11
C ASP A 134 -7.76 4.90 -13.07
N TYR A 135 -6.77 5.17 -12.22
CA TYR A 135 -5.57 4.36 -12.01
C TYR A 135 -5.05 4.49 -10.58
N VAL A 136 -4.29 3.49 -10.13
CA VAL A 136 -3.39 3.58 -8.97
C VAL A 136 -1.96 3.81 -9.44
N ASP A 137 -1.16 4.48 -8.62
CA ASP A 137 0.27 4.68 -8.95
C ASP A 137 1.04 3.38 -8.81
N ILE A 138 0.77 2.59 -7.76
CA ILE A 138 1.41 1.29 -7.56
C ILE A 138 0.35 0.22 -7.25
N PHE A 139 0.39 -0.90 -7.96
CA PHE A 139 -0.40 -2.07 -7.61
C PHE A 139 0.49 -3.24 -7.20
N TYR A 140 0.22 -3.83 -6.04
CA TYR A 140 1.01 -4.94 -5.50
C TYR A 140 0.29 -6.27 -5.59
N HIS A 141 1.03 -7.35 -5.90
CA HIS A 141 0.62 -8.67 -5.41
C HIS A 141 0.95 -8.77 -3.92
N HIS A 142 -0.09 -8.89 -3.09
CA HIS A 142 -0.02 -8.65 -1.64
C HIS A 142 0.73 -9.73 -0.87
N ARG A 143 0.79 -10.96 -1.40
CA ARG A 143 1.50 -12.09 -0.81
C ARG A 143 1.76 -13.17 -1.86
N PRO A 144 2.79 -14.02 -1.67
CA PRO A 144 2.96 -15.20 -2.52
C PRO A 144 1.73 -16.09 -2.53
N ASP A 145 1.42 -16.65 -3.70
CA ASP A 145 0.40 -17.68 -3.87
C ASP A 145 1.07 -18.94 -4.43
N PRO A 146 1.23 -20.02 -3.62
CA PRO A 146 1.89 -21.25 -4.06
C PRO A 146 1.07 -22.04 -5.09
N ASP A 147 -0.24 -21.80 -5.15
CA ASP A 147 -1.17 -22.56 -5.99
C ASP A 147 -1.32 -21.94 -7.39
N THR A 148 -0.82 -20.70 -7.61
CA THR A 148 -0.84 -20.03 -8.90
C THR A 148 0.58 -19.96 -9.48
N PRO A 149 0.81 -20.37 -10.74
CA PRO A 149 2.10 -20.16 -11.40
C PRO A 149 2.51 -18.69 -11.35
N ILE A 150 3.74 -18.42 -10.93
CA ILE A 150 4.23 -17.03 -10.79
C ILE A 150 4.19 -16.27 -12.12
N GLU A 151 4.33 -16.97 -13.23
CA GLU A 151 4.24 -16.44 -14.59
C GLU A 151 2.85 -15.83 -14.86
N GLU A 152 1.78 -16.48 -14.37
CA GLU A 152 0.40 -15.94 -14.48
C GLU A 152 0.22 -14.68 -13.64
N THR A 153 0.70 -14.71 -12.39
CA THR A 153 0.66 -13.57 -11.48
C THR A 153 1.39 -12.36 -12.06
N VAL A 154 2.63 -12.54 -12.53
CA VAL A 154 3.43 -11.45 -13.08
C VAL A 154 2.84 -10.94 -14.41
N ALA A 155 2.32 -11.85 -15.26
CA ALA A 155 1.62 -11.43 -16.46
C ALA A 155 0.30 -10.69 -16.20
N ALA A 156 -0.35 -10.94 -15.05
CA ALA A 156 -1.48 -10.14 -14.61
C ALA A 156 -1.05 -8.73 -14.20
N LEU A 157 0.06 -8.58 -13.48
CA LEU A 157 0.63 -7.28 -13.12
C LEU A 157 1.05 -6.48 -14.39
N ASP A 158 1.72 -7.12 -15.33
CA ASP A 158 2.04 -6.51 -16.65
C ASP A 158 0.78 -6.01 -17.36
N PHE A 159 -0.28 -6.82 -17.38
CA PHE A 159 -1.55 -6.41 -17.98
C PHE A 159 -2.14 -5.16 -17.31
N LEU A 160 -2.07 -5.05 -15.98
CA LEU A 160 -2.58 -3.87 -15.27
C LEU A 160 -1.83 -2.59 -15.68
N VAL A 161 -0.51 -2.67 -15.88
CA VAL A 161 0.27 -1.53 -16.37
C VAL A 161 -0.07 -1.19 -17.80
N ARG A 162 -0.05 -2.17 -18.71
CA ARG A 162 -0.35 -1.95 -20.13
C ARG A 162 -1.76 -1.45 -20.40
N SER A 163 -2.70 -1.80 -19.53
CA SER A 163 -4.08 -1.34 -19.62
C SER A 163 -4.35 0.01 -18.95
N GLY A 164 -3.32 0.63 -18.36
CA GLY A 164 -3.43 1.93 -17.71
C GLY A 164 -4.10 1.93 -16.32
N ARG A 165 -4.31 0.75 -15.72
CA ARG A 165 -4.90 0.61 -14.39
C ARG A 165 -3.91 0.87 -13.25
N ALA A 166 -2.63 0.67 -13.51
CA ALA A 166 -1.54 0.98 -12.61
C ALA A 166 -0.37 1.60 -13.40
N LEU A 167 0.37 2.53 -12.79
CA LEU A 167 1.58 3.08 -13.41
C LEU A 167 2.79 2.20 -13.12
N TYR A 168 2.86 1.64 -11.94
CA TYR A 168 3.94 0.78 -11.45
C TYR A 168 3.36 -0.46 -10.79
N VAL A 169 4.17 -1.50 -10.70
CA VAL A 169 3.79 -2.75 -10.01
C VAL A 169 4.89 -3.19 -9.05
N GLY A 170 4.47 -3.87 -8.00
CA GLY A 170 5.34 -4.40 -6.96
C GLY A 170 4.83 -5.70 -6.36
N VAL A 171 5.61 -6.24 -5.44
CA VAL A 171 5.28 -7.44 -4.67
C VAL A 171 5.45 -7.20 -3.18
N SER A 172 4.76 -7.98 -2.37
CA SER A 172 4.85 -7.91 -0.92
C SER A 172 5.11 -9.29 -0.33
N SER A 173 5.99 -9.35 0.68
CA SER A 173 6.28 -10.56 1.46
C SER A 173 6.85 -11.75 0.64
N TYR A 174 7.49 -11.49 -0.49
CA TYR A 174 8.17 -12.50 -1.29
C TYR A 174 9.54 -12.84 -0.69
N SER A 175 9.96 -14.11 -0.83
CA SER A 175 11.34 -14.49 -0.53
C SER A 175 12.32 -13.85 -1.53
N PRO A 176 13.62 -13.78 -1.21
CA PRO A 176 14.64 -13.30 -2.16
C PRO A 176 14.62 -14.07 -3.49
N GLU A 177 14.53 -15.41 -3.43
CA GLU A 177 14.46 -16.26 -4.61
C GLU A 177 13.22 -15.95 -5.48
N LEU A 178 12.04 -15.88 -4.85
CA LEU A 178 10.81 -15.61 -5.56
C LEU A 178 10.80 -14.19 -6.14
N THR A 179 11.42 -13.23 -5.45
CA THR A 179 11.59 -11.85 -5.93
C THR A 179 12.43 -11.82 -7.21
N ARG A 180 13.58 -12.52 -7.24
CA ARG A 180 14.41 -12.61 -8.46
C ARG A 180 13.67 -13.27 -9.61
N ARG A 181 12.97 -14.39 -9.33
CA ARG A 181 12.17 -15.09 -10.35
C ARG A 181 11.07 -14.20 -10.92
N ALA A 182 10.30 -13.53 -10.07
CA ALA A 182 9.25 -12.61 -10.48
C ALA A 182 9.81 -11.44 -11.30
N GLN A 183 10.93 -10.84 -10.86
CA GLN A 183 11.57 -9.74 -11.56
C GLN A 183 12.11 -10.13 -12.92
N LYS A 184 12.69 -11.33 -13.05
CA LYS A 184 13.14 -11.84 -14.34
C LYS A 184 11.98 -11.92 -15.35
N ILE A 185 10.86 -12.53 -14.95
CA ILE A 185 9.66 -12.62 -15.79
C ILE A 185 9.12 -11.23 -16.13
N ALA A 186 9.06 -10.34 -15.16
CA ALA A 186 8.57 -8.97 -15.33
C ALA A 186 9.41 -8.19 -16.36
N ARG A 187 10.74 -8.34 -16.34
CA ARG A 187 11.64 -7.74 -17.32
C ARG A 187 11.45 -8.33 -18.74
N GLU A 188 11.26 -9.63 -18.84
CA GLU A 188 10.98 -10.30 -20.12
C GLU A 188 9.68 -9.81 -20.75
N LEU A 189 8.68 -9.44 -19.92
CA LEU A 189 7.44 -8.83 -20.36
C LEU A 189 7.55 -7.32 -20.65
N GLY A 190 8.65 -6.68 -20.24
CA GLY A 190 8.88 -5.23 -20.42
C GLY A 190 8.26 -4.36 -19.31
N THR A 191 7.78 -4.97 -18.22
CA THR A 191 7.19 -4.27 -17.08
C THR A 191 7.92 -4.68 -15.78
N PRO A 192 9.15 -4.18 -15.53
CA PRO A 192 9.90 -4.56 -14.35
C PRO A 192 9.16 -4.17 -13.05
N LEU A 193 9.27 -5.03 -12.04
CA LEU A 193 8.78 -4.70 -10.70
C LEU A 193 9.60 -3.55 -10.12
N THR A 194 8.93 -2.57 -9.55
CA THR A 194 9.54 -1.32 -9.08
C THR A 194 9.88 -1.33 -7.60
N ILE A 195 9.14 -2.13 -6.82
CA ILE A 195 9.16 -2.02 -5.37
C ILE A 195 8.75 -3.33 -4.69
N HIS A 196 9.36 -3.60 -3.54
CA HIS A 196 9.01 -4.70 -2.65
C HIS A 196 8.52 -4.15 -1.30
N GLN A 197 7.42 -4.69 -0.76
CA GLN A 197 6.90 -4.31 0.55
C GLN A 197 6.99 -5.46 1.55
N PRO A 198 8.05 -5.60 2.35
CA PRO A 198 8.19 -6.60 3.40
C PRO A 198 7.78 -6.09 4.78
N SER A 199 7.49 -7.01 5.70
CA SER A 199 7.48 -6.72 7.14
C SER A 199 8.90 -6.48 7.63
N TYR A 200 9.13 -5.33 8.27
CA TYR A 200 10.45 -4.99 8.79
C TYR A 200 10.35 -4.09 10.02
N SER A 201 11.05 -4.44 11.08
CA SER A 201 11.16 -3.63 12.30
C SER A 201 12.43 -4.03 13.06
N MET A 202 12.76 -3.33 14.13
CA MET A 202 13.88 -3.71 15.01
C MET A 202 13.72 -5.12 15.62
N PHE A 203 12.49 -5.64 15.71
CA PHE A 203 12.20 -6.99 16.21
C PHE A 203 12.08 -8.04 15.11
N ASN A 204 11.95 -7.63 13.85
CA ASN A 204 11.80 -8.53 12.70
C ASN A 204 12.73 -8.07 11.58
N ARG A 205 13.96 -8.60 11.57
CA ARG A 205 15.05 -8.15 10.70
C ARG A 205 15.41 -9.12 9.57
N TRP A 206 14.54 -10.08 9.29
CA TRP A 206 14.77 -11.16 8.32
C TRP A 206 15.18 -10.69 6.92
N ILE A 207 14.79 -9.49 6.53
CA ILE A 207 15.10 -8.96 5.19
C ILE A 207 16.58 -8.57 5.03
N GLU A 208 17.30 -8.39 6.14
CA GLU A 208 18.71 -7.97 6.13
C GLU A 208 19.66 -9.09 5.66
N ASP A 209 19.26 -10.35 5.84
CA ASP A 209 20.10 -11.50 5.45
C ASP A 209 20.35 -11.53 3.94
N GLU A 210 19.32 -11.30 3.12
CA GLU A 210 19.44 -11.42 1.67
C GLU A 210 18.51 -10.48 0.89
N LEU A 211 17.27 -10.20 1.37
CA LEU A 211 16.25 -9.53 0.58
C LEU A 211 16.63 -8.10 0.20
N LEU A 212 17.26 -7.35 1.09
CA LEU A 212 17.71 -5.99 0.80
C LEU A 212 18.75 -5.97 -0.33
N ALA A 213 19.73 -6.88 -0.27
CA ALA A 213 20.71 -7.02 -1.35
C ALA A 213 20.02 -7.44 -2.66
N THR A 214 19.10 -8.41 -2.60
CA THR A 214 18.30 -8.81 -3.77
C THR A 214 17.55 -7.65 -4.40
N CYS A 215 16.85 -6.84 -3.61
CA CYS A 215 16.14 -5.68 -4.14
C CYS A 215 17.09 -4.65 -4.76
N ALA A 216 18.26 -4.40 -4.16
CA ALA A 216 19.27 -3.50 -4.69
C ALA A 216 19.83 -3.99 -6.03
N ASP A 217 20.22 -5.28 -6.13
CA ASP A 217 20.73 -5.92 -7.34
C ASP A 217 19.68 -5.90 -8.47
N GLU A 218 18.42 -6.09 -8.10
CA GLU A 218 17.29 -6.06 -9.03
C GLU A 218 16.75 -4.64 -9.31
N GLY A 219 17.39 -3.60 -8.79
CA GLY A 219 16.98 -2.21 -9.02
C GLY A 219 15.60 -1.86 -8.47
N MET A 220 15.12 -2.60 -7.48
CA MET A 220 13.82 -2.40 -6.82
C MET A 220 13.98 -1.55 -5.57
N GLY A 221 13.00 -0.68 -5.30
CA GLY A 221 12.87 -0.03 -4.01
C GLY A 221 12.32 -0.95 -2.94
N VAL A 222 12.46 -0.53 -1.67
CA VAL A 222 11.87 -1.22 -0.52
C VAL A 222 11.07 -0.24 0.32
N ILE A 223 9.86 -0.62 0.68
CA ILE A 223 9.00 0.08 1.65
C ILE A 223 8.58 -0.93 2.72
N ALA A 224 8.74 -0.58 3.99
CA ALA A 224 8.46 -1.49 5.09
C ALA A 224 7.07 -1.28 5.68
N PHE A 225 6.40 -2.38 6.06
CA PHE A 225 5.22 -2.30 6.92
C PHE A 225 5.53 -2.85 8.32
N SER A 226 4.68 -2.50 9.31
CA SER A 226 4.86 -2.85 10.73
C SER A 226 6.18 -2.36 11.34
N ALA A 227 6.70 -1.21 10.90
CA ALA A 227 7.97 -0.66 11.37
C ALA A 227 8.03 -0.43 12.89
N LEU A 228 6.89 -0.14 13.52
CA LEU A 228 6.76 -0.01 14.98
C LEU A 228 6.32 -1.32 15.66
N ALA A 229 6.44 -2.47 15.01
CA ALA A 229 6.04 -3.79 15.53
C ALA A 229 4.64 -3.76 16.16
N GLN A 230 3.66 -3.20 15.44
CA GLN A 230 2.27 -3.03 15.88
C GLN A 230 2.11 -2.19 17.16
N GLY A 231 3.06 -1.30 17.44
CA GLY A 231 3.08 -0.41 18.58
C GLY A 231 4.00 -0.88 19.73
N LEU A 232 4.58 -2.07 19.64
CA LEU A 232 5.52 -2.57 20.67
C LEU A 232 6.81 -1.74 20.76
N LEU A 233 7.19 -1.04 19.71
CA LEU A 233 8.35 -0.14 19.67
C LEU A 233 8.00 1.31 20.04
N THR A 234 6.85 1.54 20.66
CA THR A 234 6.46 2.84 21.21
C THR A 234 6.54 2.82 22.73
N ASP A 235 6.43 3.98 23.36
CA ASP A 235 6.37 4.13 24.83
C ASP A 235 5.09 3.55 25.45
N ARG A 236 4.10 3.21 24.65
CA ARG A 236 2.76 2.77 25.08
C ARG A 236 2.77 1.56 26.03
N TYR A 237 3.79 0.71 25.94
CA TYR A 237 3.88 -0.55 26.68
C TYR A 237 4.95 -0.55 27.78
N LEU A 238 5.59 0.59 28.08
CA LEU A 238 6.66 0.68 29.09
C LEU A 238 6.14 0.38 30.50
N ASP A 239 4.92 0.79 30.81
CA ASP A 239 4.29 0.62 32.12
C ASP A 239 3.30 -0.57 32.15
N GLY A 240 3.37 -1.46 31.18
CA GLY A 240 2.48 -2.63 31.04
C GLY A 240 1.60 -2.60 29.80
N VAL A 241 0.65 -3.52 29.71
CA VAL A 241 -0.23 -3.66 28.54
C VAL A 241 -1.56 -2.93 28.80
N PRO A 242 -1.84 -1.76 28.19
CA PRO A 242 -3.11 -1.09 28.34
C PRO A 242 -4.26 -1.92 27.74
N GLU A 243 -5.39 -2.03 28.44
CA GLU A 243 -6.59 -2.74 27.95
C GLU A 243 -7.09 -2.18 26.62
N SER A 244 -6.95 -0.86 26.40
CA SER A 244 -7.31 -0.19 25.14
C SER A 244 -6.32 -0.41 23.98
N SER A 245 -5.21 -1.11 24.23
CA SER A 245 -4.23 -1.44 23.19
C SER A 245 -4.69 -2.64 22.36
N ARG A 246 -4.10 -2.79 21.14
CA ARG A 246 -4.38 -3.98 20.31
C ARG A 246 -4.00 -5.29 21.00
N LEU A 247 -2.89 -5.30 21.73
CA LEU A 247 -2.46 -6.46 22.51
C LEU A 247 -3.42 -6.75 23.67
N GLY A 248 -3.85 -5.74 24.43
CA GLY A 248 -4.80 -5.89 25.52
C GLY A 248 -6.21 -6.31 25.03
N ALA A 249 -6.61 -5.83 23.86
CA ALA A 249 -7.88 -6.21 23.23
C ALA A 249 -7.81 -7.53 22.42
N HIS A 250 -6.71 -8.29 22.50
CA HIS A 250 -6.48 -9.53 21.73
C HIS A 250 -6.70 -9.38 20.20
N LYS A 251 -6.33 -8.22 19.63
CA LYS A 251 -6.51 -7.86 18.22
C LYS A 251 -5.18 -7.85 17.43
N MET A 252 -4.17 -8.56 17.92
CA MET A 252 -2.88 -8.72 17.24
C MET A 252 -2.83 -10.00 16.43
#